data_588414390b41c5f5d16aac3ebd76e623
#
_entry.id   588414390b41c5f5d16aac3ebd76e623
#
_cell.length_a   1.000
_cell.length_b   1.000
_cell.length_c   1.000
_cell.angle_alpha   90.00
_cell.angle_beta   90.00
_cell.angle_gamma   90.00
#
_symmetry.space_group_name_H-M   'P 1'
#
loop_
_entity.id
_entity.type
_entity.pdbx_description
1 polymer ?
#
loop_
_entity_poly.entity_id
_entity_poly.type
_entity_poly.pdbx_seq_one_letter_code
_entity_poly.pdbx_strand_id
1 'polypeptide(L)'
;MPQSRWLAAKRRKAVAAVLSATCVAGCGYNDDLASAMVAPGKFQLYTCESLIIRGRDTAKREREIKALMERSEQGTGGAFVNVLAYRTEYLTVRGELMQLEAAASTKNCASFYSIGDRALQ
;
A
#
# COMPACT_ATOMS: atom_id res chain seq x y z
N MET A 1 36.81 34.98 -27.33
CA MET A 1 36.00 33.75 -27.51
C MET A 1 35.04 33.54 -26.36
N PRO A 2 33.87 34.16 -26.32
CA PRO A 2 32.94 34.07 -25.17
C PRO A 2 31.83 33.03 -25.32
N GLN A 3 31.81 32.23 -26.36
CA GLN A 3 30.68 31.32 -26.65
C GLN A 3 30.69 30.01 -25.80
N SER A 4 31.83 29.56 -25.33
CA SER A 4 31.94 28.30 -24.59
C SER A 4 31.36 28.38 -23.14
N ARG A 5 31.35 29.56 -22.54
CA ARG A 5 30.82 29.75 -21.17
C ARG A 5 29.27 29.71 -21.14
N TRP A 6 28.63 30.09 -22.23
CA TRP A 6 27.14 30.11 -22.31
C TRP A 6 26.53 28.70 -22.43
N LEU A 7 27.20 27.85 -23.18
CA LEU A 7 26.76 26.45 -23.34
C LEU A 7 26.92 25.63 -22.07
N ALA A 8 27.97 25.91 -21.28
CA ALA A 8 28.19 25.24 -19.99
C ALA A 8 27.10 25.62 -18.94
N ALA A 9 26.67 26.89 -18.96
CA ALA A 9 25.62 27.38 -18.06
C ALA A 9 24.22 26.77 -18.40
N LYS A 10 23.90 26.61 -19.68
CA LYS A 10 22.66 25.97 -20.14
C LYS A 10 22.63 24.47 -19.78
N ARG A 11 23.76 23.76 -19.91
CA ARG A 11 23.85 22.34 -19.55
C ARG A 11 23.68 22.11 -18.04
N ARG A 12 24.22 22.99 -17.20
CA ARG A 12 24.06 22.89 -15.74
C ARG A 12 22.61 23.09 -15.30
N LYS A 13 21.86 24.00 -15.94
CA LYS A 13 20.44 24.22 -15.65
C LYS A 13 19.55 23.04 -16.10
N ALA A 14 19.89 22.43 -17.23
CA ALA A 14 19.15 21.25 -17.74
C ALA A 14 19.37 20.00 -16.87
N VAL A 15 20.60 19.78 -16.38
CA VAL A 15 20.91 18.65 -15.50
C VAL A 15 20.25 18.82 -14.13
N ALA A 16 20.22 20.04 -13.57
CA ALA A 16 19.54 20.31 -12.32
C ALA A 16 18.02 20.12 -12.40
N ALA A 17 17.39 20.43 -13.53
CA ALA A 17 15.96 20.23 -13.75
C ALA A 17 15.57 18.76 -13.88
N VAL A 18 16.44 17.93 -14.44
CA VAL A 18 16.17 16.46 -14.58
C VAL A 18 16.31 15.74 -13.25
N LEU A 19 17.26 16.15 -12.38
CA LEU A 19 17.42 15.53 -11.05
C LEU A 19 16.27 15.84 -10.09
N SER A 20 15.60 16.99 -10.22
CA SER A 20 14.45 17.33 -9.37
C SER A 20 13.15 16.64 -9.76
N ALA A 21 13.02 16.14 -10.99
CA ALA A 21 11.80 15.44 -11.44
C ALA A 21 11.74 13.97 -10.99
N THR A 22 12.85 13.36 -10.59
CA THR A 22 12.89 11.93 -10.21
C THR A 22 12.53 11.65 -8.76
N CYS A 23 12.39 12.66 -7.90
CA CYS A 23 12.09 12.47 -6.47
C CYS A 23 10.58 12.36 -6.16
N VAL A 24 9.67 12.59 -7.11
CA VAL A 24 8.22 12.60 -6.85
C VAL A 24 7.54 11.26 -7.12
N ALA A 25 8.23 10.31 -7.76
CA ALA A 25 7.66 9.01 -8.12
C ALA A 25 7.69 7.95 -6.99
N GLY A 26 8.15 8.30 -5.79
CA GLY A 26 8.47 7.33 -4.74
C GLY A 26 7.44 7.13 -3.64
N CYS A 27 6.27 7.77 -3.70
CA CYS A 27 5.23 7.62 -2.66
C CYS A 27 3.95 6.97 -3.18
N GLY A 28 4.08 6.01 -4.11
CA GLY A 28 2.97 5.10 -4.41
C GLY A 28 2.70 4.20 -3.21
N TYR A 29 1.44 3.97 -2.90
CA TYR A 29 0.99 2.87 -2.05
C TYR A 29 1.42 1.58 -2.75
N ASN A 30 2.57 1.05 -2.37
CA ASN A 30 3.10 -0.11 -3.05
C ASN A 30 2.55 -1.35 -2.35
N ASP A 31 1.71 -2.09 -3.05
CA ASP A 31 1.32 -3.45 -2.66
C ASP A 31 2.56 -4.33 -2.41
N ASP A 32 3.67 -4.01 -3.04
CA ASP A 32 4.98 -4.62 -2.79
C ASP A 32 5.46 -4.41 -1.34
N LEU A 33 5.30 -3.21 -0.78
CA LEU A 33 5.66 -2.95 0.63
C LEU A 33 4.72 -3.68 1.58
N ALA A 34 3.43 -3.72 1.28
CA ALA A 34 2.44 -4.45 2.07
C ALA A 34 2.74 -5.97 2.06
N SER A 35 3.07 -6.53 0.90
CA SER A 35 3.43 -7.95 0.78
C SER A 35 4.73 -8.31 1.51
N ALA A 36 5.70 -7.38 1.57
CA ALA A 36 6.96 -7.56 2.28
C ALA A 36 6.81 -7.57 3.81
N MET A 37 5.71 -7.01 4.35
CA MET A 37 5.43 -6.99 5.78
C MET A 37 4.89 -8.33 6.32
N VAL A 38 4.52 -9.26 5.45
CA VAL A 38 3.96 -10.55 5.85
C VAL A 38 4.85 -11.67 5.32
N ALA A 39 5.17 -12.66 6.16
CA ALA A 39 5.98 -13.79 5.75
C ALA A 39 5.32 -14.53 4.57
N PRO A 40 6.04 -14.73 3.45
CA PRO A 40 5.48 -15.40 2.29
C PRO A 40 5.12 -16.85 2.62
N GLY A 41 3.99 -17.31 2.12
CA GLY A 41 3.53 -18.69 2.33
C GLY A 41 2.90 -18.98 3.69
N LYS A 42 2.75 -17.99 4.56
CA LYS A 42 2.15 -18.13 5.91
C LYS A 42 0.82 -18.91 5.89
N PHE A 43 0.02 -18.77 4.86
CA PHE A 43 -1.33 -19.32 4.77
C PHE A 43 -1.44 -20.58 3.88
N GLN A 44 -0.34 -21.08 3.35
CA GLN A 44 -0.38 -22.23 2.43
C GLN A 44 -0.89 -23.52 3.05
N LEU A 45 -0.72 -23.70 4.36
CA LEU A 45 -1.20 -24.88 5.10
C LEU A 45 -2.63 -24.76 5.61
N TYR A 46 -3.28 -23.62 5.42
CA TYR A 46 -4.64 -23.38 5.89
C TYR A 46 -5.66 -24.11 5.00
N THR A 47 -6.74 -24.58 5.60
CA THR A 47 -7.91 -25.12 4.85
C THR A 47 -8.68 -23.98 4.19
N CYS A 48 -9.49 -24.29 3.14
CA CYS A 48 -10.35 -23.29 2.52
C CYS A 48 -11.28 -22.59 3.52
N GLU A 49 -11.85 -23.33 4.45
CA GLU A 49 -12.71 -22.78 5.50
C GLU A 49 -11.97 -21.77 6.37
N SER A 50 -10.78 -22.13 6.85
CA SER A 50 -9.92 -21.22 7.64
C SER A 50 -9.50 -19.99 6.86
N LEU A 51 -9.20 -20.14 5.55
CA LEU A 51 -8.85 -19.00 4.67
C LEU A 51 -10.03 -18.04 4.50
N ILE A 52 -11.24 -18.57 4.31
CA ILE A 52 -12.44 -17.75 4.14
C ILE A 52 -12.79 -16.98 5.41
N ILE A 53 -12.76 -17.65 6.57
CA ILE A 53 -13.05 -17.02 7.86
C ILE A 53 -12.02 -15.91 8.12
N ARG A 54 -10.73 -16.24 8.03
CA ARG A 54 -9.64 -15.29 8.26
C ARG A 54 -9.65 -14.14 7.26
N GLY A 55 -9.93 -14.42 5.99
CA GLY A 55 -10.04 -13.40 4.96
C GLY A 55 -11.13 -12.38 5.24
N ARG A 56 -12.31 -12.84 5.71
CA ARG A 56 -13.41 -11.94 6.10
C ARG A 56 -13.05 -11.06 7.28
N ASP A 57 -12.45 -11.64 8.32
CA ASP A 57 -12.04 -10.90 9.51
C ASP A 57 -10.97 -9.86 9.19
N THR A 58 -9.98 -10.22 8.38
CA THR A 58 -8.91 -9.32 7.94
C THR A 58 -9.45 -8.21 7.04
N ALA A 59 -10.37 -8.52 6.11
CA ALA A 59 -11.03 -7.52 5.27
C ALA A 59 -11.90 -6.54 6.10
N LYS A 60 -12.57 -7.02 7.14
CA LYS A 60 -13.28 -6.16 8.09
C LYS A 60 -12.30 -5.23 8.80
N ARG A 61 -11.18 -5.75 9.28
CA ARG A 61 -10.14 -4.95 9.96
C ARG A 61 -9.54 -3.88 9.04
N GLU A 62 -9.29 -4.21 7.77
CA GLU A 62 -8.83 -3.22 6.78
C GLU A 62 -9.79 -2.04 6.66
N ARG A 63 -11.09 -2.30 6.55
CA ARG A 63 -12.12 -1.24 6.48
C ARG A 63 -12.17 -0.38 7.74
N GLU A 64 -12.04 -0.99 8.92
CA GLU A 64 -12.00 -0.26 10.19
C GLU A 64 -10.81 0.69 10.26
N ILE A 65 -9.62 0.22 9.86
CA ILE A 65 -8.41 1.04 9.85
C ILE A 65 -8.53 2.18 8.84
N LYS A 66 -9.05 1.92 7.63
CA LYS A 66 -9.33 2.97 6.63
C LYS A 66 -10.24 4.06 7.21
N ALA A 67 -11.33 3.67 7.85
CA ALA A 67 -12.26 4.62 8.47
C ALA A 67 -11.63 5.42 9.62
N LEU A 68 -10.67 4.84 10.36
CA LEU A 68 -9.90 5.54 11.38
C LEU A 68 -8.92 6.53 10.77
N MET A 69 -8.24 6.16 9.68
CA MET A 69 -7.35 7.06 8.95
C MET A 69 -8.10 8.27 8.40
N GLU A 70 -9.22 8.06 7.72
CA GLU A 70 -10.06 9.12 7.18
C GLU A 70 -10.56 10.09 8.27
N ARG A 71 -10.98 9.58 9.42
CA ARG A 71 -11.37 10.40 10.57
C ARG A 71 -10.21 11.20 11.15
N SER A 72 -9.01 10.60 11.21
CA SER A 72 -7.84 11.28 11.74
C SER A 72 -7.33 12.40 10.83
N GLU A 73 -7.54 12.30 9.51
CA GLU A 73 -7.20 13.36 8.55
C GLU A 73 -8.12 14.61 8.70
N GLN A 74 -9.35 14.41 9.18
CA GLN A 74 -10.31 15.49 9.39
C GLN A 74 -10.13 16.23 10.73
N GLY A 75 -9.32 15.69 11.65
CA GLY A 75 -9.09 16.25 12.99
C GLY A 75 -8.00 17.32 13.01
N THR A 76 -8.27 18.46 13.64
CA THR A 76 -7.29 19.52 13.90
C THR A 76 -6.46 19.20 15.14
N GLY A 77 -5.16 18.94 14.96
CA GLY A 77 -4.20 18.84 16.07
C GLY A 77 -3.95 17.40 16.56
N GLY A 78 -2.71 16.93 16.46
CA GLY A 78 -2.29 15.59 16.91
C GLY A 78 -2.57 14.45 15.93
N ALA A 79 -3.26 14.71 14.83
CA ALA A 79 -3.65 13.74 13.79
C ALA A 79 -2.45 13.03 13.14
N PHE A 80 -1.31 13.71 13.02
CA PHE A 80 -0.16 13.20 12.25
C PHE A 80 0.46 11.92 12.85
N VAL A 81 0.60 11.86 14.18
CA VAL A 81 1.19 10.67 14.85
C VAL A 81 0.26 9.47 14.74
N ASN A 82 -1.04 9.69 14.88
CA ASN A 82 -2.05 8.65 14.77
C ASN A 82 -2.14 8.10 13.34
N VAL A 83 -2.08 8.97 12.33
CA VAL A 83 -2.07 8.56 10.91
C VAL A 83 -0.89 7.64 10.59
N LEU A 84 0.30 7.93 11.09
CA LEU A 84 1.49 7.08 10.87
C LEU A 84 1.33 5.69 11.50
N ALA A 85 0.79 5.61 12.71
CA ALA A 85 0.54 4.34 13.38
C ALA A 85 -0.48 3.48 12.62
N TYR A 86 -1.62 4.08 12.23
CA TYR A 86 -2.63 3.39 11.44
C TYR A 86 -2.14 2.99 10.05
N ARG A 87 -1.26 3.78 9.43
CA ARG A 87 -0.70 3.46 8.12
C ARG A 87 0.14 2.18 8.15
N THR A 88 0.96 2.00 9.17
CA THR A 88 1.74 0.76 9.34
C THR A 88 0.83 -0.45 9.54
N GLU A 89 -0.19 -0.32 10.39
CA GLU A 89 -1.17 -1.37 10.62
C GLU A 89 -1.96 -1.69 9.33
N TYR A 90 -2.38 -0.66 8.59
CA TYR A 90 -3.05 -0.81 7.30
C TYR A 90 -2.21 -1.62 6.31
N LEU A 91 -0.93 -1.30 6.15
CA LEU A 91 -0.03 -2.02 5.25
C LEU A 91 0.13 -3.48 5.66
N THR A 92 0.23 -3.76 6.97
CA THR A 92 0.31 -5.13 7.47
C THR A 92 -0.95 -5.92 7.16
N VAL A 93 -2.12 -5.36 7.45
CA VAL A 93 -3.42 -5.98 7.19
C VAL A 93 -3.66 -6.16 5.69
N ARG A 94 -3.27 -5.19 4.88
CA ARG A 94 -3.32 -5.28 3.41
C ARG A 94 -2.43 -6.41 2.87
N GLY A 95 -1.21 -6.52 3.38
CA GLY A 95 -0.30 -7.62 3.04
C GLY A 95 -0.86 -8.99 3.45
N GLU A 96 -1.48 -9.11 4.62
CA GLU A 96 -2.16 -10.34 5.03
C GLU A 96 -3.31 -10.72 4.08
N LEU A 97 -4.13 -9.74 3.66
CA LEU A 97 -5.21 -9.97 2.69
C LEU A 97 -4.68 -10.51 1.37
N MET A 98 -3.63 -9.90 0.82
CA MET A 98 -3.02 -10.35 -0.43
C MET A 98 -2.51 -11.80 -0.32
N GLN A 99 -1.89 -12.16 0.80
CA GLN A 99 -1.40 -13.52 1.04
C GLN A 99 -2.56 -14.53 1.22
N LEU A 100 -3.64 -14.13 1.88
CA LEU A 100 -4.85 -14.94 2.02
C LEU A 100 -5.54 -15.18 0.68
N GLU A 101 -5.65 -14.14 -0.16
CA GLU A 101 -6.18 -14.25 -1.53
C GLU A 101 -5.34 -15.17 -2.40
N ALA A 102 -4.03 -15.00 -2.38
CA ALA A 102 -3.10 -15.86 -3.12
C ALA A 102 -3.24 -17.33 -2.71
N ALA A 103 -3.31 -17.61 -1.40
CA ALA A 103 -3.49 -18.96 -0.89
C ALA A 103 -4.87 -19.54 -1.25
N ALA A 104 -5.94 -18.74 -1.17
CA ALA A 104 -7.29 -19.15 -1.54
C ALA A 104 -7.40 -19.42 -3.05
N SER A 105 -6.82 -18.56 -3.87
CA SER A 105 -6.76 -18.72 -5.33
C SER A 105 -6.02 -20.00 -5.72
N THR A 106 -4.84 -20.25 -5.13
CA THR A 106 -4.05 -21.46 -5.41
C THR A 106 -4.81 -22.74 -5.09
N LYS A 107 -5.68 -22.69 -4.07
CA LYS A 107 -6.50 -23.84 -3.63
C LYS A 107 -7.87 -23.89 -4.28
N ASN A 108 -8.19 -22.96 -5.18
CA ASN A 108 -9.53 -22.80 -5.78
C ASN A 108 -10.66 -22.68 -4.73
N CYS A 109 -10.37 -22.02 -3.60
CA CYS A 109 -11.38 -21.75 -2.57
C CYS A 109 -12.40 -20.71 -3.05
N ALA A 110 -13.60 -20.70 -2.44
CA ALA A 110 -14.57 -19.64 -2.68
C ALA A 110 -14.01 -18.28 -2.20
N SER A 111 -14.37 -17.21 -2.91
CA SER A 111 -13.97 -15.84 -2.51
C SER A 111 -14.56 -15.50 -1.15
N PHE A 112 -13.76 -14.88 -0.28
CA PHE A 112 -14.22 -14.39 1.00
C PHE A 112 -14.77 -12.96 0.94
N TYR A 113 -14.64 -12.28 -0.21
CA TYR A 113 -15.31 -11.01 -0.43
C TYR A 113 -16.78 -11.23 -0.82
N SER A 114 -17.67 -10.46 -0.21
CA SER A 114 -19.05 -10.36 -0.69
C SER A 114 -19.09 -9.56 -2.00
N ILE A 115 -20.18 -9.71 -2.77
CA ILE A 115 -20.38 -8.96 -4.03
C ILE A 115 -20.33 -7.43 -3.77
N GLY A 116 -20.82 -6.97 -2.62
CA GLY A 116 -20.79 -5.57 -2.21
C GLY A 116 -19.38 -5.05 -1.87
N ASP A 117 -18.53 -5.92 -1.35
CA ASP A 117 -17.15 -5.55 -0.98
C ASP A 117 -16.24 -5.35 -2.19
N ARG A 118 -16.52 -6.01 -3.33
CA ARG A 118 -15.75 -5.82 -4.57
C ARG A 118 -15.99 -4.49 -5.25
N ALA A 119 -17.15 -3.89 -5.04
CA ALA A 119 -17.51 -2.61 -5.66
C ALA A 119 -16.80 -1.41 -4.99
N LEU A 120 -16.13 -1.62 -3.85
CA LEU A 120 -15.46 -0.57 -3.07
C LEU A 120 -13.92 -0.62 -3.17
N GLN A 121 -13.36 -1.50 -4.00
CA GLN A 121 -11.93 -1.59 -4.32
C GLN A 121 -11.63 -0.92 -5.65
#